data_c136f2132208db4556ddb307683f25c2
#
_entry.id   c136f2132208db4556ddb307683f25c2
#
_cell.length_a   1.000
_cell.length_b   1.000
_cell.length_c   1.000
_cell.angle_alpha   90.00
_cell.angle_beta   90.00
_cell.angle_gamma   90.00
#
_symmetry.space_group_name_H-M   'P 1'
#
loop_
_entity.id
_entity.type
_entity.pdbx_description
1 polymer ?
#
loop_
_entity_poly.entity_id
_entity_poly.type
_entity_poly.pdbx_seq_one_letter_code
_entity_poly.pdbx_strand_id
1 'polypeptide(L)'
;GGYTAMQDNTFANADNLIMSCTVLGIIILLNRIRIIWVKSSAILIALVIGYILAGFMGHLNFSVLQDAPLIQIPIPMHFGLSFSWSLFIPMAFIYLVTSLEAIGDVTATSKISNQPVDGPIWMQRIKGGVLVNGANSFLAGIFNTFPSSVFAQNNGVIQLTGVASRYVGIWIAMLLIILGLFPAVAAVIQAVPQAVLGGAVMVMFGAVAASGINILASIQLDRRALLIIAISLALGLGVAQVPQILEHLPELFKNIFSSGVATGGIAALILNIVL
;
A
#
# COMPACT_ATOMS: atom_id res chain seq x y z
N GLY A 1 -6.96 0.89 15.62
CA GLY A 1 -5.77 0.61 16.41
C GLY A 1 -5.16 1.80 17.14
N GLY A 2 -4.92 2.97 16.51
CA GLY A 2 -4.25 4.11 17.15
C GLY A 2 -5.08 4.84 18.22
N TYR A 3 -6.38 4.93 18.04
CA TYR A 3 -7.28 5.64 18.98
C TYR A 3 -7.46 4.89 20.31
N THR A 4 -7.54 3.58 20.30
CA THR A 4 -7.63 2.77 21.54
C THR A 4 -6.35 2.85 22.35
N ALA A 5 -5.18 2.83 21.70
CA ALA A 5 -3.90 2.96 22.37
C ALA A 5 -3.68 4.34 23.01
N MET A 6 -4.28 5.41 22.45
CA MET A 6 -4.26 6.75 23.05
C MET A 6 -5.13 6.80 24.33
N GLN A 7 -6.25 6.08 24.38
CA GLN A 7 -7.11 6.04 25.57
C GLN A 7 -6.51 5.24 26.72
N ASP A 8 -5.73 4.20 26.41
CA ASP A 8 -5.16 3.30 27.42
C ASP A 8 -3.78 3.74 27.96
N ASN A 9 -3.32 4.97 27.67
CA ASN A 9 -1.96 5.46 28.02
C ASN A 9 -0.80 4.56 27.54
N THR A 10 -1.07 3.62 26.63
CA THR A 10 -0.04 2.72 26.05
C THR A 10 0.61 3.34 24.82
N PHE A 11 0.05 4.47 24.33
CA PHE A 11 0.61 5.21 23.20
C PHE A 11 1.94 5.86 23.61
N ALA A 12 2.97 5.62 22.80
CA ALA A 12 4.33 6.13 23.03
C ALA A 12 5.00 5.67 24.34
N ASN A 13 4.61 4.50 24.88
CA ASN A 13 5.35 3.89 25.98
C ASN A 13 6.80 3.63 25.54
N ALA A 14 7.75 3.72 26.50
CA ALA A 14 9.17 3.55 26.23
C ALA A 14 9.49 2.25 25.47
N ASP A 15 8.83 1.14 25.83
CA ASP A 15 9.00 -0.16 25.20
C ASP A 15 8.59 -0.12 23.72
N ASN A 16 7.46 0.52 23.40
CA ASN A 16 6.97 0.66 22.04
C ASN A 16 7.91 1.52 21.19
N LEU A 17 8.45 2.59 21.76
CA LEU A 17 9.43 3.45 21.10
C LEU A 17 10.74 2.70 20.83
N ILE A 18 11.24 1.94 21.82
CA ILE A 18 12.45 1.14 21.68
C ILE A 18 12.27 0.13 20.55
N MET A 19 11.15 -0.63 20.52
CA MET A 19 10.87 -1.60 19.46
C MET A 19 10.81 -0.93 18.08
N SER A 20 10.06 0.16 17.94
CA SER A 20 9.92 0.89 16.66
C SER A 20 11.24 1.47 16.19
N CYS A 21 11.99 2.14 17.07
CA CYS A 21 13.29 2.73 16.75
C CYS A 21 14.33 1.67 16.42
N THR A 22 14.30 0.51 17.09
CA THR A 22 15.21 -0.60 16.80
C THR A 22 14.95 -1.15 15.39
N VAL A 23 13.69 -1.40 15.04
CA VAL A 23 13.32 -1.88 13.69
C VAL A 23 13.71 -0.85 12.62
N LEU A 24 13.41 0.43 12.84
CA LEU A 24 13.80 1.51 11.96
C LEU A 24 15.33 1.56 11.78
N GLY A 25 16.09 1.52 12.88
CA GLY A 25 17.55 1.55 12.88
C GLY A 25 18.15 0.35 12.12
N ILE A 26 17.61 -0.84 12.32
CA ILE A 26 18.04 -2.05 11.61
C ILE A 26 17.79 -1.90 10.10
N ILE A 27 16.62 -1.41 9.68
CA ILE A 27 16.33 -1.19 8.25
C ILE A 27 17.35 -0.21 7.65
N ILE A 28 17.66 0.89 8.34
CA ILE A 28 18.63 1.88 7.87
C ILE A 28 20.03 1.25 7.75
N LEU A 29 20.46 0.50 8.76
CA LEU A 29 21.77 -0.17 8.77
C LEU A 29 21.89 -1.21 7.66
N LEU A 30 20.87 -2.05 7.47
CA LEU A 30 20.86 -3.08 6.43
C LEU A 30 20.83 -2.47 5.02
N ASN A 31 20.16 -1.34 4.83
CA ASN A 31 20.17 -0.62 3.55
C ASN A 31 21.52 0.01 3.21
N ARG A 32 22.42 0.18 4.19
CA ARG A 32 23.80 0.62 3.96
C ARG A 32 24.71 -0.50 3.44
N ILE A 33 24.33 -1.75 3.67
CA ILE A 33 25.09 -2.93 3.21
C ILE A 33 25.00 -3.04 1.68
N ARG A 34 26.10 -3.28 1.01
CA ARG A 34 26.16 -3.38 -0.46
C ARG A 34 25.65 -4.70 -1.04
N ILE A 35 25.33 -5.67 -0.19
CA ILE A 35 24.82 -6.98 -0.60
C ILE A 35 23.35 -6.83 -0.98
N ILE A 36 23.02 -7.06 -2.25
CA ILE A 36 21.67 -6.86 -2.82
C ILE A 36 20.61 -7.66 -2.05
N TRP A 37 20.87 -8.92 -1.75
CA TRP A 37 19.94 -9.79 -1.01
C TRP A 37 19.60 -9.25 0.39
N VAL A 38 20.60 -8.75 1.13
CA VAL A 38 20.42 -8.17 2.45
C VAL A 38 19.60 -6.88 2.37
N LYS A 39 19.92 -6.04 1.40
CA LYS A 39 19.20 -4.79 1.17
C LYS A 39 17.72 -5.03 0.78
N SER A 40 17.49 -5.98 -0.13
CA SER A 40 16.12 -6.31 -0.58
C SER A 40 15.28 -6.95 0.53
N SER A 41 15.91 -7.67 1.46
CA SER A 41 15.25 -8.32 2.60
C SER A 41 15.30 -7.51 3.89
N ALA A 42 15.78 -6.26 3.85
CA ALA A 42 16.04 -5.45 5.04
C ALA A 42 14.80 -5.31 5.95
N ILE A 43 13.63 -5.08 5.36
CA ILE A 43 12.37 -4.96 6.11
C ILE A 43 12.01 -6.28 6.77
N LEU A 44 12.11 -7.40 6.05
CA LEU A 44 11.80 -8.72 6.57
C LEU A 44 12.75 -9.10 7.73
N ILE A 45 14.05 -8.90 7.54
CA ILE A 45 15.06 -9.16 8.58
C ILE A 45 14.80 -8.30 9.82
N ALA A 46 14.50 -7.02 9.63
CA ALA A 46 14.20 -6.11 10.74
C ALA A 46 12.92 -6.50 11.48
N LEU A 47 11.88 -6.96 10.77
CA LEU A 47 10.65 -7.48 11.38
C LEU A 47 10.92 -8.73 12.21
N VAL A 48 11.73 -9.67 11.69
CA VAL A 48 12.10 -10.89 12.43
C VAL A 48 12.89 -10.54 13.71
N ILE A 49 13.87 -9.63 13.62
CA ILE A 49 14.62 -9.18 14.78
C ILE A 49 13.72 -8.43 15.77
N GLY A 50 12.83 -7.57 15.28
CA GLY A 50 11.85 -6.87 16.10
C GLY A 50 10.86 -7.82 16.78
N TYR A 51 10.46 -8.90 16.12
CA TYR A 51 9.63 -9.95 16.70
C TYR A 51 10.36 -10.70 17.83
N ILE A 52 11.62 -11.05 17.61
CA ILE A 52 12.46 -11.68 18.63
C ILE A 52 12.64 -10.75 19.83
N LEU A 53 12.92 -9.46 19.61
CA LEU A 53 13.03 -8.45 20.65
C LEU A 53 11.74 -8.34 21.46
N ALA A 54 10.60 -8.29 20.80
CA ALA A 54 9.29 -8.26 21.43
C ALA A 54 9.03 -9.51 22.28
N GLY A 55 9.55 -10.66 21.85
CA GLY A 55 9.52 -11.90 22.64
C GLY A 55 10.28 -11.80 23.95
N PHE A 56 11.50 -11.23 23.92
CA PHE A 56 12.30 -10.99 25.13
C PHE A 56 11.65 -9.97 26.07
N MET A 57 10.92 -9.00 25.52
CA MET A 57 10.20 -7.97 26.30
C MET A 57 8.84 -8.46 26.81
N GLY A 58 8.41 -9.69 26.47
CA GLY A 58 7.13 -10.26 26.91
C GLY A 58 5.89 -9.68 26.24
N HIS A 59 6.04 -9.00 25.11
CA HIS A 59 4.95 -8.35 24.36
C HIS A 59 4.32 -9.22 23.27
N LEU A 60 4.68 -10.51 23.18
CA LEU A 60 4.06 -11.42 22.21
C LEU A 60 2.75 -11.99 22.73
N ASN A 61 1.73 -11.91 21.90
CA ASN A 61 0.44 -12.52 22.18
C ASN A 61 0.23 -13.73 21.27
N PHE A 62 0.38 -14.92 21.83
CA PHE A 62 0.21 -16.18 21.10
C PHE A 62 -1.23 -16.72 21.12
N SER A 63 -2.18 -16.01 21.71
CA SER A 63 -3.59 -16.45 21.74
C SER A 63 -4.16 -16.65 20.33
N VAL A 64 -3.75 -15.80 19.40
CA VAL A 64 -4.18 -15.89 17.98
C VAL A 64 -3.68 -17.16 17.29
N LEU A 65 -2.55 -17.74 17.74
CA LEU A 65 -2.03 -18.97 17.16
C LEU A 65 -2.79 -20.21 17.63
N GLN A 66 -3.35 -20.20 18.85
CA GLN A 66 -4.02 -21.36 19.42
C GLN A 66 -5.31 -21.71 18.69
N ASP A 67 -5.99 -20.70 18.15
CA ASP A 67 -7.27 -20.85 17.45
C ASP A 67 -7.13 -20.93 15.92
N ALA A 68 -5.91 -20.76 15.38
CA ALA A 68 -5.70 -20.72 13.94
C ALA A 68 -5.67 -22.15 13.35
N PRO A 69 -6.57 -22.48 12.41
CA PRO A 69 -6.52 -23.77 11.73
C PRO A 69 -5.24 -23.88 10.88
N LEU A 70 -4.70 -25.10 10.78
CA LEU A 70 -3.49 -25.33 9.97
C LEU A 70 -3.74 -25.08 8.49
N ILE A 71 -4.89 -25.47 7.98
CA ILE A 71 -5.29 -25.28 6.58
C ILE A 71 -6.73 -24.79 6.57
N GLN A 72 -6.98 -23.76 5.76
CA GLN A 72 -8.31 -23.24 5.52
C GLN A 72 -8.47 -22.88 4.05
N ILE A 73 -9.53 -23.42 3.44
CA ILE A 73 -9.90 -23.05 2.08
C ILE A 73 -10.81 -21.83 2.16
N PRO A 74 -10.49 -20.73 1.43
CA PRO A 74 -11.35 -19.56 1.42
C PRO A 74 -12.72 -19.89 0.83
N ILE A 75 -13.78 -19.49 1.54
CA ILE A 75 -15.17 -19.70 1.11
C ILE A 75 -15.56 -18.47 0.28
N PRO A 76 -15.82 -18.62 -1.04
CA PRO A 76 -16.27 -17.51 -1.86
C PRO A 76 -17.61 -16.97 -1.36
N MET A 77 -17.80 -15.66 -1.47
CA MET A 77 -19.07 -14.97 -1.18
C MET A 77 -19.63 -15.24 0.23
N HIS A 78 -18.79 -15.48 1.22
CA HIS A 78 -19.18 -15.82 2.60
C HIS A 78 -20.14 -14.77 3.21
N PHE A 79 -19.94 -13.50 2.92
CA PHE A 79 -20.78 -12.39 3.41
C PHE A 79 -21.98 -12.08 2.51
N GLY A 80 -22.17 -12.84 1.42
CA GLY A 80 -23.20 -12.56 0.42
C GLY A 80 -22.85 -11.37 -0.47
N LEU A 81 -23.83 -11.00 -1.31
CA LEU A 81 -23.71 -9.83 -2.19
C LEU A 81 -24.79 -8.81 -1.80
N SER A 82 -24.40 -7.58 -1.61
CA SER A 82 -25.28 -6.45 -1.45
C SER A 82 -24.82 -5.29 -2.32
N PHE A 83 -25.74 -4.50 -2.85
CA PHE A 83 -25.42 -3.35 -3.65
C PHE A 83 -26.00 -2.09 -3.00
N SER A 84 -25.15 -1.05 -2.89
CA SER A 84 -25.54 0.25 -2.37
C SER A 84 -24.93 1.36 -3.23
N TRP A 85 -25.76 2.24 -3.75
CA TRP A 85 -25.32 3.42 -4.52
C TRP A 85 -24.43 4.34 -3.70
N SER A 86 -24.67 4.49 -2.41
CA SER A 86 -23.89 5.33 -1.51
C SER A 86 -22.44 4.85 -1.33
N LEU A 87 -22.20 3.55 -1.49
CA LEU A 87 -20.85 2.96 -1.47
C LEU A 87 -20.25 2.84 -2.86
N PHE A 88 -21.07 2.55 -3.87
CA PHE A 88 -20.59 2.35 -5.24
C PHE A 88 -19.95 3.61 -5.82
N ILE A 89 -20.55 4.78 -5.63
CA ILE A 89 -20.04 6.02 -6.21
C ILE A 89 -18.65 6.39 -5.67
N PRO A 90 -18.42 6.45 -4.33
CA PRO A 90 -17.08 6.70 -3.80
C PRO A 90 -16.05 5.67 -4.25
N MET A 91 -16.42 4.38 -4.28
CA MET A 91 -15.53 3.32 -4.75
C MET A 91 -15.17 3.47 -6.22
N ALA A 92 -16.11 3.88 -7.08
CA ALA A 92 -15.84 4.14 -8.49
C ALA A 92 -14.80 5.26 -8.65
N PHE A 93 -14.88 6.33 -7.86
CA PHE A 93 -13.87 7.41 -7.88
C PHE A 93 -12.50 6.92 -7.39
N ILE A 94 -12.45 6.13 -6.31
CA ILE A 94 -11.21 5.52 -5.84
C ILE A 94 -10.60 4.64 -6.94
N TYR A 95 -11.41 3.87 -7.65
CA TYR A 95 -10.94 3.04 -8.78
C TYR A 95 -10.45 3.84 -9.97
N LEU A 96 -10.99 5.00 -10.25
CA LEU A 96 -10.40 5.91 -11.25
C LEU A 96 -8.99 6.34 -10.84
N VAL A 97 -8.79 6.71 -9.57
CA VAL A 97 -7.47 7.10 -9.06
C VAL A 97 -6.49 5.93 -9.10
N THR A 98 -6.89 4.74 -8.64
CA THR A 98 -6.02 3.53 -8.70
C THR A 98 -5.73 3.10 -10.14
N SER A 99 -6.62 3.38 -11.09
CA SER A 99 -6.37 3.13 -12.51
C SER A 99 -5.26 4.05 -13.05
N LEU A 100 -5.24 5.32 -12.63
CA LEU A 100 -4.15 6.24 -12.98
C LEU A 100 -2.82 5.80 -12.37
N GLU A 101 -2.85 5.34 -11.11
CA GLU A 101 -1.68 4.74 -10.45
C GLU A 101 -1.17 3.52 -11.24
N ALA A 102 -2.07 2.62 -11.65
CA ALA A 102 -1.73 1.46 -12.46
C ALA A 102 -1.09 1.84 -13.81
N ILE A 103 -1.57 2.90 -14.47
CA ILE A 103 -0.96 3.43 -15.70
C ILE A 103 0.47 3.88 -15.44
N GLY A 104 0.70 4.62 -14.36
CA GLY A 104 2.02 5.08 -13.94
C GLY A 104 2.97 3.93 -13.66
N ASP A 105 2.50 2.93 -12.92
CA ASP A 105 3.30 1.78 -12.51
C ASP A 105 3.66 0.86 -13.70
N VAL A 106 2.71 0.57 -14.58
CA VAL A 106 2.95 -0.19 -15.83
C VAL A 106 3.95 0.53 -16.72
N THR A 107 3.89 1.86 -16.78
CA THR A 107 4.84 2.67 -17.54
C THR A 107 6.23 2.62 -16.92
N ALA A 108 6.33 2.77 -15.59
CA ALA A 108 7.58 2.67 -14.86
C ALA A 108 8.22 1.27 -15.01
N THR A 109 7.42 0.22 -14.83
CA THR A 109 7.85 -1.18 -15.04
C THR A 109 8.34 -1.42 -16.46
N SER A 110 7.64 -0.90 -17.47
CA SER A 110 8.06 -0.99 -18.87
C SER A 110 9.41 -0.32 -19.10
N LYS A 111 9.59 0.89 -18.55
CA LYS A 111 10.83 1.66 -18.66
C LYS A 111 12.02 0.92 -18.03
N ILE A 112 11.85 0.42 -16.80
CA ILE A 112 12.89 -0.33 -16.07
C ILE A 112 13.25 -1.63 -16.79
N SER A 113 12.26 -2.26 -17.45
CA SER A 113 12.42 -3.50 -18.21
C SER A 113 12.92 -3.28 -19.65
N ASN A 114 13.37 -2.06 -20.00
CA ASN A 114 13.81 -1.67 -21.34
C ASN A 114 12.75 -1.97 -22.42
N GLN A 115 11.49 -1.74 -22.10
CA GLN A 115 10.37 -1.93 -23.00
C GLN A 115 9.83 -0.58 -23.48
N PRO A 116 9.18 -0.51 -24.66
CA PRO A 116 8.58 0.74 -25.16
C PRO A 116 7.63 1.36 -24.14
N VAL A 117 7.70 2.69 -23.98
CA VAL A 117 6.83 3.51 -23.12
C VAL A 117 5.96 4.46 -23.92
N ASP A 118 5.85 4.20 -25.21
CA ASP A 118 5.01 4.91 -26.17
C ASP A 118 4.47 3.95 -27.25
N GLY A 119 3.56 4.46 -28.06
CA GLY A 119 3.01 3.74 -29.20
C GLY A 119 2.00 2.63 -28.85
N PRO A 120 1.59 1.82 -29.86
CA PRO A 120 0.51 0.85 -29.72
C PRO A 120 0.80 -0.27 -28.73
N ILE A 121 2.04 -0.73 -28.66
CA ILE A 121 2.44 -1.83 -27.75
C ILE A 121 2.35 -1.39 -26.30
N TRP A 122 2.80 -0.18 -26.00
CA TRP A 122 2.68 0.41 -24.67
C TRP A 122 1.20 0.60 -24.28
N MET A 123 0.36 1.11 -25.19
CA MET A 123 -1.07 1.28 -24.94
C MET A 123 -1.77 -0.06 -24.66
N GLN A 124 -1.40 -1.14 -25.37
CA GLN A 124 -1.93 -2.48 -25.06
C GLN A 124 -1.53 -2.96 -23.67
N ARG A 125 -0.31 -2.69 -23.22
CA ARG A 125 0.14 -3.03 -21.87
C ARG A 125 -0.62 -2.26 -20.80
N ILE A 126 -0.84 -0.98 -21.00
CA ILE A 126 -1.66 -0.16 -20.10
C ILE A 126 -3.07 -0.70 -19.99
N LYS A 127 -3.74 -0.95 -21.14
CA LYS A 127 -5.08 -1.52 -21.16
C LYS A 127 -5.12 -2.87 -20.42
N GLY A 128 -4.14 -3.74 -20.67
CA GLY A 128 -4.01 -5.03 -20.00
C GLY A 128 -3.77 -4.89 -18.50
N GLY A 129 -2.89 -3.99 -18.09
CA GLY A 129 -2.56 -3.74 -16.68
C GLY A 129 -3.76 -3.22 -15.88
N VAL A 130 -4.47 -2.23 -16.41
CA VAL A 130 -5.69 -1.69 -15.80
C VAL A 130 -6.80 -2.76 -15.73
N LEU A 131 -6.98 -3.54 -16.81
CA LEU A 131 -7.96 -4.62 -16.82
C LEU A 131 -7.65 -5.69 -15.78
N VAL A 132 -6.39 -6.13 -15.68
CA VAL A 132 -5.96 -7.13 -14.69
C VAL A 132 -6.11 -6.59 -13.27
N ASN A 133 -5.79 -5.32 -13.02
CA ASN A 133 -5.98 -4.70 -11.71
C ASN A 133 -7.46 -4.71 -11.30
N GLY A 134 -8.36 -4.36 -12.21
CA GLY A 134 -9.82 -4.43 -11.99
C GLY A 134 -10.32 -5.88 -11.80
N ALA A 135 -9.87 -6.82 -12.63
CA ALA A 135 -10.24 -8.22 -12.52
C ALA A 135 -9.76 -8.84 -11.19
N ASN A 136 -8.54 -8.50 -10.75
CA ASN A 136 -8.01 -8.96 -9.47
C ASN A 136 -8.81 -8.41 -8.28
N SER A 137 -9.21 -7.14 -8.33
CA SER A 137 -10.08 -6.55 -7.30
C SER A 137 -11.48 -7.16 -7.30
N PHE A 138 -12.02 -7.53 -8.46
CA PHE A 138 -13.28 -8.27 -8.55
C PHE A 138 -13.16 -9.66 -7.90
N LEU A 139 -12.08 -10.39 -8.18
CA LEU A 139 -11.78 -11.66 -7.53
C LEU A 139 -11.59 -11.50 -6.02
N ALA A 140 -10.91 -10.44 -5.59
CA ALA A 140 -10.74 -10.11 -4.18
C ALA A 140 -12.09 -9.97 -3.47
N GLY A 141 -13.06 -9.30 -4.10
CA GLY A 141 -14.43 -9.20 -3.59
C GLY A 141 -15.15 -10.55 -3.47
N ILE A 142 -14.98 -11.45 -4.45
CA ILE A 142 -15.53 -12.81 -4.39
C ILE A 142 -14.94 -13.60 -3.22
N PHE A 143 -13.64 -13.45 -2.96
CA PHE A 143 -12.94 -14.13 -1.86
C PHE A 143 -12.97 -13.37 -0.53
N ASN A 144 -13.84 -12.37 -0.40
CA ASN A 144 -14.08 -11.60 0.84
C ASN A 144 -12.84 -10.90 1.39
N THR A 145 -11.97 -10.42 0.50
CA THR A 145 -10.78 -9.66 0.86
C THR A 145 -10.83 -8.23 0.29
N PHE A 146 -9.88 -7.41 0.71
CA PHE A 146 -9.80 -6.02 0.25
C PHE A 146 -9.43 -5.93 -1.23
N PRO A 147 -9.92 -4.89 -1.94
CA PRO A 147 -9.48 -4.62 -3.30
C PRO A 147 -7.95 -4.48 -3.34
N SER A 148 -7.34 -5.02 -4.37
CA SER A 148 -5.90 -4.90 -4.58
C SER A 148 -5.60 -3.72 -5.49
N SER A 149 -4.43 -3.13 -5.31
CA SER A 149 -3.83 -2.15 -6.22
C SER A 149 -2.42 -2.59 -6.58
N VAL A 150 -1.84 -1.89 -7.53
CA VAL A 150 -0.44 -2.09 -7.92
C VAL A 150 0.49 -1.72 -6.76
N PHE A 151 1.65 -2.38 -6.68
CA PHE A 151 2.62 -2.16 -5.63
C PHE A 151 3.93 -1.63 -6.23
N ALA A 152 4.01 -0.30 -6.38
CA ALA A 152 5.09 0.40 -7.06
C ALA A 152 6.48 0.11 -6.48
N GLN A 153 6.58 -0.29 -5.20
CA GLN A 153 7.84 -0.68 -4.56
C GLN A 153 8.52 -1.86 -5.24
N ASN A 154 7.78 -2.72 -5.92
CA ASN A 154 8.34 -3.82 -6.71
C ASN A 154 9.23 -3.33 -7.86
N ASN A 155 8.97 -2.15 -8.40
CA ASN A 155 9.83 -1.54 -9.41
C ASN A 155 11.23 -1.26 -8.87
N GLY A 156 11.34 -0.87 -7.60
CA GLY A 156 12.63 -0.73 -6.91
C GLY A 156 13.38 -2.06 -6.80
N VAL A 157 12.68 -3.16 -6.53
CA VAL A 157 13.28 -4.50 -6.47
C VAL A 157 13.79 -4.92 -7.86
N ILE A 158 12.99 -4.72 -8.91
CA ILE A 158 13.39 -5.00 -10.30
C ILE A 158 14.65 -4.20 -10.66
N GLN A 159 14.69 -2.92 -10.31
CA GLN A 159 15.83 -2.04 -10.57
C GLN A 159 17.11 -2.51 -9.86
N LEU A 160 16.99 -2.94 -8.60
CA LEU A 160 18.12 -3.37 -7.78
C LEU A 160 18.66 -4.75 -8.20
N THR A 161 17.76 -5.66 -8.56
CA THR A 161 18.12 -7.04 -8.90
C THR A 161 18.45 -7.22 -10.37
N GLY A 162 17.96 -6.33 -11.24
CA GLY A 162 18.01 -6.48 -12.69
C GLY A 162 17.12 -7.60 -13.24
N VAL A 163 16.27 -8.21 -12.39
CA VAL A 163 15.41 -9.33 -12.79
C VAL A 163 14.01 -8.80 -13.13
N ALA A 164 13.72 -8.66 -14.42
CA ALA A 164 12.45 -8.19 -14.96
C ALA A 164 11.64 -9.29 -15.64
N SER A 165 11.80 -10.54 -15.26
CA SER A 165 11.12 -11.68 -15.88
C SER A 165 9.69 -11.82 -15.36
N ARG A 166 8.71 -11.90 -16.28
CA ARG A 166 7.31 -12.19 -15.95
C ARG A 166 7.09 -13.52 -15.23
N TYR A 167 8.00 -14.47 -15.39
CA TYR A 167 7.92 -15.76 -14.70
C TYR A 167 8.11 -15.64 -13.19
N VAL A 168 8.83 -14.62 -12.72
CA VAL A 168 8.94 -14.32 -11.28
C VAL A 168 7.56 -14.05 -10.69
N GLY A 169 6.71 -13.32 -11.41
CA GLY A 169 5.32 -13.07 -10.97
C GLY A 169 4.50 -14.35 -10.79
N ILE A 170 4.70 -15.36 -11.65
CA ILE A 170 4.02 -16.67 -11.52
C ILE A 170 4.47 -17.37 -10.23
N TRP A 171 5.76 -17.40 -9.95
CA TRP A 171 6.30 -18.00 -8.73
C TRP A 171 5.82 -17.28 -7.47
N ILE A 172 5.78 -15.94 -7.51
CA ILE A 172 5.22 -15.13 -6.42
C ILE A 172 3.76 -15.48 -6.20
N ALA A 173 2.95 -15.56 -7.27
CA ALA A 173 1.52 -15.91 -7.16
C ALA A 173 1.32 -17.31 -6.55
N MET A 174 2.09 -18.30 -7.00
CA MET A 174 2.05 -19.65 -6.43
C MET A 174 2.39 -19.66 -4.94
N LEU A 175 3.45 -18.96 -4.56
CA LEU A 175 3.88 -18.87 -3.16
C LEU A 175 2.83 -18.18 -2.29
N LEU A 176 2.22 -17.09 -2.77
CA LEU A 176 1.17 -16.38 -2.05
C LEU A 176 -0.11 -17.22 -1.91
N ILE A 177 -0.49 -18.01 -2.93
CA ILE A 177 -1.61 -18.95 -2.85
C ILE A 177 -1.33 -20.01 -1.78
N ILE A 178 -0.13 -20.60 -1.79
CA ILE A 178 0.26 -21.59 -0.78
C ILE A 178 0.21 -20.96 0.62
N LEU A 179 0.82 -19.80 0.83
CA LEU A 179 0.79 -19.10 2.11
C LEU A 179 -0.63 -18.73 2.56
N GLY A 180 -1.51 -18.38 1.61
CA GLY A 180 -2.91 -18.06 1.89
C GLY A 180 -3.75 -19.26 2.36
N LEU A 181 -3.31 -20.49 2.05
CA LEU A 181 -3.97 -21.72 2.52
C LEU A 181 -3.59 -22.10 3.96
N PHE A 182 -2.56 -21.44 4.54
CA PHE A 182 -2.06 -21.69 5.88
C PHE A 182 -2.35 -20.51 6.82
N PRO A 183 -3.52 -20.44 7.47
CA PRO A 183 -3.85 -19.37 8.41
C PRO A 183 -2.87 -19.23 9.57
N ALA A 184 -2.19 -20.32 9.95
CA ALA A 184 -1.13 -20.28 10.95
C ALA A 184 -0.01 -19.29 10.62
N VAL A 185 0.34 -19.11 9.34
CA VAL A 185 1.32 -18.10 8.89
C VAL A 185 0.78 -16.69 9.11
N ALA A 186 -0.50 -16.47 8.77
CA ALA A 186 -1.16 -15.18 9.03
C ALA A 186 -1.24 -14.89 10.53
N ALA A 187 -1.52 -15.89 11.36
CA ALA A 187 -1.56 -15.77 12.82
C ALA A 187 -0.18 -15.39 13.40
N VAL A 188 0.92 -15.97 12.90
CA VAL A 188 2.29 -15.55 13.29
C VAL A 188 2.53 -14.08 12.95
N ILE A 189 2.12 -13.63 11.76
CA ILE A 189 2.26 -12.22 11.35
C ILE A 189 1.39 -11.31 12.22
N GLN A 190 0.18 -11.73 12.58
CA GLN A 190 -0.72 -10.97 13.47
C GLN A 190 -0.21 -10.89 14.89
N ALA A 191 0.58 -11.86 15.35
CA ALA A 191 1.21 -11.84 16.66
C ALA A 191 2.37 -10.82 16.76
N VAL A 192 2.80 -10.23 15.65
CA VAL A 192 3.82 -9.17 15.64
C VAL A 192 3.25 -7.91 16.30
N PRO A 193 3.89 -7.36 17.35
CA PRO A 193 3.41 -6.15 18.01
C PRO A 193 3.32 -4.96 17.05
N GLN A 194 2.29 -4.13 17.24
CA GLN A 194 2.08 -2.95 16.39
C GLN A 194 3.27 -1.98 16.39
N ALA A 195 4.02 -1.91 17.49
CA ALA A 195 5.21 -1.10 17.57
C ALA A 195 6.32 -1.57 16.61
N VAL A 196 6.51 -2.89 16.49
CA VAL A 196 7.47 -3.50 15.54
C VAL A 196 7.03 -3.21 14.10
N LEU A 197 5.75 -3.43 13.79
CA LEU A 197 5.18 -3.12 12.48
C LEU A 197 5.28 -1.62 12.18
N GLY A 198 5.04 -0.77 13.16
CA GLY A 198 5.10 0.69 13.02
C GLY A 198 6.44 1.18 12.51
N GLY A 199 7.55 0.67 13.03
CA GLY A 199 8.90 1.01 12.56
C GLY A 199 9.13 0.66 11.08
N ALA A 200 8.66 -0.52 10.64
CA ALA A 200 8.75 -0.94 9.24
C ALA A 200 7.82 -0.10 8.33
N VAL A 201 6.59 0.12 8.77
CA VAL A 201 5.57 0.89 8.04
C VAL A 201 6.01 2.33 7.81
N MET A 202 6.67 2.97 8.78
CA MET A 202 7.22 4.31 8.59
C MET A 202 8.21 4.37 7.43
N VAL A 203 9.11 3.39 7.32
CA VAL A 203 10.05 3.31 6.19
C VAL A 203 9.32 3.07 4.87
N MET A 204 8.33 2.20 4.87
CA MET A 204 7.54 1.89 3.66
C MET A 204 6.79 3.13 3.16
N PHE A 205 6.08 3.84 4.02
CA PHE A 205 5.40 5.09 3.64
C PHE A 205 6.38 6.18 3.23
N GLY A 206 7.51 6.30 3.92
CA GLY A 206 8.59 7.20 3.52
C GLY A 206 9.13 6.89 2.12
N ALA A 207 9.30 5.60 1.79
CA ALA A 207 9.74 5.18 0.47
C ALA A 207 8.68 5.48 -0.62
N VAL A 208 7.39 5.30 -0.31
CA VAL A 208 6.29 5.67 -1.23
C VAL A 208 6.27 7.18 -1.47
N ALA A 209 6.39 7.98 -0.41
CA ALA A 209 6.45 9.44 -0.53
C ALA A 209 7.67 9.89 -1.37
N ALA A 210 8.84 9.31 -1.12
CA ALA A 210 10.05 9.59 -1.90
C ALA A 210 9.89 9.19 -3.38
N SER A 211 9.22 8.07 -3.66
CA SER A 211 8.90 7.65 -5.02
C SER A 211 7.95 8.65 -5.71
N GLY A 212 6.92 9.12 -5.02
CA GLY A 212 6.02 10.16 -5.52
C GLY A 212 6.77 11.45 -5.86
N ILE A 213 7.66 11.92 -4.97
CA ILE A 213 8.50 13.08 -5.22
C ILE A 213 9.40 12.87 -6.44
N ASN A 214 9.99 11.68 -6.59
CA ASN A 214 10.84 11.35 -7.73
C ASN A 214 10.06 11.36 -9.07
N ILE A 215 8.81 10.88 -9.07
CA ILE A 215 7.93 10.97 -10.23
C ILE A 215 7.64 12.43 -10.58
N LEU A 216 7.29 13.26 -9.61
CA LEU A 216 7.06 14.69 -9.82
C LEU A 216 8.32 15.41 -10.33
N ALA A 217 9.49 15.07 -9.80
CA ALA A 217 10.77 15.64 -10.25
C ALA A 217 11.16 15.22 -11.67
N SER A 218 10.58 14.17 -12.22
CA SER A 218 10.88 13.66 -13.57
C SER A 218 10.11 14.39 -14.70
N ILE A 219 9.14 15.22 -14.36
CA ILE A 219 8.36 16.03 -15.29
C ILE A 219 8.82 17.48 -15.27
N GLN A 220 8.56 18.21 -16.36
CA GLN A 220 8.78 19.66 -16.36
C GLN A 220 7.71 20.33 -15.51
N LEU A 221 8.13 20.92 -14.39
CA LEU A 221 7.25 21.65 -13.46
C LEU A 221 7.05 23.09 -13.96
N ASP A 222 6.18 23.26 -14.93
CA ASP A 222 5.73 24.57 -15.35
C ASP A 222 4.76 25.19 -14.31
N ARG A 223 4.38 26.43 -14.51
CA ARG A 223 3.48 27.16 -13.60
C ARG A 223 2.13 26.47 -13.44
N ARG A 224 1.62 25.83 -14.50
CA ARG A 224 0.36 25.07 -14.49
C ARG A 224 0.49 23.82 -13.63
N ALA A 225 1.53 23.02 -13.86
CA ALA A 225 1.79 21.79 -13.09
C ALA A 225 1.98 22.11 -11.61
N LEU A 226 2.73 23.16 -11.27
CA LEU A 226 2.92 23.58 -9.87
C LEU A 226 1.61 23.98 -9.18
N LEU A 227 0.72 24.70 -9.86
CA LEU A 227 -0.58 25.06 -9.32
C LEU A 227 -1.46 23.81 -9.07
N ILE A 228 -1.50 22.88 -10.03
CA ILE A 228 -2.25 21.63 -9.89
C ILE A 228 -1.75 20.85 -8.70
N ILE A 229 -0.43 20.66 -8.59
CA ILE A 229 0.19 19.91 -7.48
C ILE A 229 -0.12 20.60 -6.14
N ALA A 230 0.10 21.90 -6.05
CA ALA A 230 -0.07 22.66 -4.81
C ALA A 230 -1.52 22.59 -4.29
N ILE A 231 -2.50 22.83 -5.15
CA ILE A 231 -3.92 22.82 -4.75
C ILE A 231 -4.37 21.40 -4.41
N SER A 232 -3.98 20.41 -5.22
CA SER A 232 -4.38 19.01 -5.01
C SER A 232 -3.81 18.44 -3.71
N LEU A 233 -2.53 18.72 -3.42
CA LEU A 233 -1.91 18.32 -2.16
C LEU A 233 -2.53 19.06 -0.96
N ALA A 234 -2.79 20.37 -1.10
CA ALA A 234 -3.40 21.15 -0.03
C ALA A 234 -4.82 20.62 0.33
N LEU A 235 -5.64 20.33 -0.68
CA LEU A 235 -6.98 19.78 -0.48
C LEU A 235 -6.91 18.36 0.10
N GLY A 236 -6.07 17.49 -0.46
CA GLY A 236 -5.94 16.11 0.01
C GLY A 236 -5.41 16.02 1.45
N LEU A 237 -4.35 16.76 1.77
CA LEU A 237 -3.80 16.82 3.12
C LEU A 237 -4.74 17.55 4.09
N GLY A 238 -5.40 18.61 3.65
CA GLY A 238 -6.35 19.37 4.46
C GLY A 238 -7.48 18.48 4.99
N VAL A 239 -8.09 17.69 4.09
CA VAL A 239 -9.15 16.76 4.48
C VAL A 239 -8.63 15.63 5.37
N ALA A 240 -7.43 15.13 5.10
CA ALA A 240 -6.83 14.08 5.93
C ALA A 240 -6.49 14.56 7.36
N GLN A 241 -6.08 15.85 7.50
CA GLN A 241 -5.74 16.45 8.79
C GLN A 241 -6.96 16.91 9.59
N VAL A 242 -7.97 17.44 8.91
CA VAL A 242 -9.17 18.03 9.51
C VAL A 242 -10.43 17.44 8.86
N PRO A 243 -10.78 16.17 9.17
CA PRO A 243 -11.99 15.53 8.61
C PRO A 243 -13.29 16.26 8.91
N GLN A 244 -13.31 17.07 9.97
CA GLN A 244 -14.47 17.85 10.41
C GLN A 244 -14.98 18.85 9.35
N ILE A 245 -14.13 19.26 8.41
CA ILE A 245 -14.52 20.13 7.28
C ILE A 245 -15.67 19.51 6.48
N LEU A 246 -15.79 18.19 6.48
CA LEU A 246 -16.79 17.46 5.72
C LEU A 246 -18.11 17.23 6.49
N GLU A 247 -18.18 17.57 7.78
CA GLU A 247 -19.33 17.22 8.63
C GLU A 247 -20.66 17.81 8.15
N HIS A 248 -20.62 18.98 7.53
CA HIS A 248 -21.80 19.69 7.02
C HIS A 248 -22.18 19.31 5.57
N LEU A 249 -21.41 18.43 4.93
CA LEU A 249 -21.69 17.99 3.57
C LEU A 249 -22.70 16.83 3.58
N PRO A 250 -23.52 16.70 2.52
CA PRO A 250 -24.35 15.52 2.33
C PRO A 250 -23.52 14.23 2.36
N GLU A 251 -24.09 13.13 2.86
CA GLU A 251 -23.43 11.83 3.06
C GLU A 251 -22.65 11.35 1.82
N LEU A 252 -23.19 11.57 0.64
CA LEU A 252 -22.56 11.17 -0.61
C LEU A 252 -21.22 11.90 -0.83
N PHE A 253 -21.19 13.22 -0.61
CA PHE A 253 -19.96 14.02 -0.73
C PHE A 253 -18.99 13.71 0.39
N LYS A 254 -19.49 13.52 1.62
CA LYS A 254 -18.69 13.11 2.76
C LYS A 254 -17.93 11.80 2.46
N ASN A 255 -18.62 10.80 1.90
CA ASN A 255 -18.02 9.52 1.56
C ASN A 255 -16.99 9.63 0.43
N ILE A 256 -17.23 10.46 -0.59
CA ILE A 256 -16.27 10.67 -1.70
C ILE A 256 -15.02 11.38 -1.20
N PHE A 257 -15.18 12.45 -0.44
CA PHE A 257 -14.06 13.31 -0.02
C PHE A 257 -13.45 12.91 1.33
N SER A 258 -13.95 11.86 1.99
CA SER A 258 -13.37 11.35 3.25
C SER A 258 -11.92 10.84 3.12
N SER A 259 -11.53 10.43 1.92
CA SER A 259 -10.15 10.03 1.63
C SER A 259 -9.35 11.20 1.06
N GLY A 260 -8.25 11.58 1.73
CA GLY A 260 -7.34 12.61 1.23
C GLY A 260 -6.75 12.29 -0.14
N VAL A 261 -6.51 10.99 -0.42
CA VAL A 261 -6.03 10.54 -1.74
C VAL A 261 -7.09 10.75 -2.81
N ALA A 262 -8.35 10.37 -2.53
CA ALA A 262 -9.46 10.59 -3.47
C ALA A 262 -9.67 12.08 -3.72
N THR A 263 -9.69 12.90 -2.65
CA THR A 263 -9.87 14.35 -2.74
C THR A 263 -8.77 15.01 -3.56
N GLY A 264 -7.51 14.72 -3.25
CA GLY A 264 -6.37 15.24 -4.00
C GLY A 264 -6.35 14.77 -5.45
N GLY A 265 -6.65 13.49 -5.70
CA GLY A 265 -6.71 12.93 -7.05
C GLY A 265 -7.82 13.54 -7.91
N ILE A 266 -9.03 13.70 -7.36
CA ILE A 266 -10.16 14.36 -8.04
C ILE A 266 -9.82 15.82 -8.33
N ALA A 267 -9.24 16.54 -7.35
CA ALA A 267 -8.82 17.91 -7.52
C ALA A 267 -7.78 18.04 -8.65
N ALA A 268 -6.79 17.14 -8.69
CA ALA A 268 -5.79 17.11 -9.75
C ALA A 268 -6.40 16.89 -11.14
N LEU A 269 -7.35 15.96 -11.26
CA LEU A 269 -8.06 15.69 -12.51
C LEU A 269 -8.86 16.91 -12.97
N ILE A 270 -9.66 17.50 -12.10
CA ILE A 270 -10.48 18.68 -12.42
C ILE A 270 -9.58 19.85 -12.83
N LEU A 271 -8.56 20.15 -12.05
CA LEU A 271 -7.63 21.24 -12.33
C LEU A 271 -6.87 21.02 -13.64
N ASN A 272 -6.51 19.77 -13.97
CA ASN A 272 -5.85 19.47 -15.24
C ASN A 272 -6.76 19.68 -16.46
N ILE A 273 -8.08 19.60 -16.29
CA ILE A 273 -9.05 19.88 -17.36
C ILE A 273 -9.31 21.38 -17.48
N VAL A 274 -9.35 22.11 -16.36
CA VAL A 274 -9.73 23.52 -16.30
C VAL A 274 -8.59 24.46 -16.64
N LEU A 275 -7.37 24.14 -16.23
CA LEU A 275 -6.15 24.91 -16.48
C LEU A 275 -5.43 24.47 -17.75
#